data_52c75b8e52be3c075930139c1b8747ee
#
_entry.id   52c75b8e52be3c075930139c1b8747ee
#
_cell.length_a   1.000
_cell.length_b   1.000
_cell.length_c   1.000
_cell.angle_alpha   90.00
_cell.angle_beta   90.00
_cell.angle_gamma   90.00
#
_symmetry.space_group_name_H-M   'P 1'
#
loop_
_entity.id
_entity.type
_entity.pdbx_description
1 polymer ?
#
loop_
_entity_poly.entity_id
_entity_poly.type
_entity_poly.pdbx_seq_one_letter_code
_entity_poly.pdbx_strand_id
1 'polypeptide(L)'
;MIIIKKIFSFAASTINLLIFLIIFNFNSNAQENNNKYYSNDEGVLSIMYHRFNEFKYPSTNISMDVFKDHIQLILNANLSFYHPRKFEEEFNIPKKNKKVLLTIDDAFQSFYENAWPYLKEKKIPFVLFVSTEPVGNKGYMTWEQIKEIDKSDIGV
;
A
#
# COMPACT_ATOMS: atom_id res chain seq x y z
N MET A 1 -3.76 -28.13 63.22
CA MET A 1 -2.83 -28.06 62.07
C MET A 1 -3.50 -28.14 60.71
N ILE A 2 -4.67 -28.75 60.55
CA ILE A 2 -5.40 -28.89 59.25
C ILE A 2 -6.12 -27.61 58.84
N ILE A 3 -6.65 -26.83 59.77
CA ILE A 3 -7.42 -25.58 59.48
C ILE A 3 -6.54 -24.48 58.91
N ILE A 4 -5.33 -24.28 59.43
CA ILE A 4 -4.37 -23.27 58.99
C ILE A 4 -3.93 -23.52 57.54
N LYS A 5 -3.69 -24.78 57.16
CA LYS A 5 -3.35 -25.15 55.77
C LYS A 5 -4.45 -24.82 54.75
N LYS A 6 -5.72 -24.96 55.15
CA LYS A 6 -6.88 -24.63 54.28
C LYS A 6 -7.01 -23.10 54.07
N ILE A 7 -6.75 -22.31 55.10
CA ILE A 7 -6.81 -20.83 55.00
C ILE A 7 -5.71 -20.31 54.09
N PHE A 8 -4.48 -20.83 54.19
CA PHE A 8 -3.37 -20.45 53.33
C PHE A 8 -3.58 -20.87 51.87
N SER A 9 -4.17 -22.04 51.63
CA SER A 9 -4.49 -22.49 50.27
C SER A 9 -5.58 -21.63 49.59
N PHE A 10 -6.58 -21.19 50.37
CA PHE A 10 -7.64 -20.33 49.86
C PHE A 10 -7.15 -18.91 49.55
N ALA A 11 -6.31 -18.34 50.43
CA ALA A 11 -5.69 -17.04 50.22
C ALA A 11 -4.74 -17.01 49.02
N ALA A 12 -3.96 -18.06 48.79
CA ALA A 12 -3.09 -18.17 47.62
C ALA A 12 -3.87 -18.29 46.32
N SER A 13 -5.01 -18.98 46.31
CA SER A 13 -5.89 -19.10 45.12
C SER A 13 -6.56 -17.77 44.75
N THR A 14 -6.98 -17.00 45.75
CA THR A 14 -7.62 -15.67 45.51
C THR A 14 -6.61 -14.63 45.03
N ILE A 15 -5.38 -14.65 45.53
CA ILE A 15 -4.30 -13.77 45.07
C ILE A 15 -3.92 -14.08 43.59
N ASN A 16 -3.82 -15.35 43.20
CA ASN A 16 -3.53 -15.74 41.84
C ASN A 16 -4.64 -15.33 40.88
N LEU A 17 -5.92 -15.42 41.28
CA LEU A 17 -7.05 -14.96 40.48
C LEU A 17 -7.05 -13.44 40.31
N LEU A 18 -6.70 -12.68 41.35
CA LEU A 18 -6.57 -11.22 41.28
C LEU A 18 -5.43 -10.77 40.36
N ILE A 19 -4.28 -11.43 40.43
CA ILE A 19 -3.12 -11.18 39.54
C ILE A 19 -3.52 -11.49 38.09
N PHE A 20 -4.22 -12.60 37.84
CA PHE A 20 -4.67 -12.96 36.48
C PHE A 20 -5.65 -11.92 35.92
N LEU A 21 -6.59 -11.41 36.72
CA LEU A 21 -7.51 -10.35 36.30
C LEU A 21 -6.82 -9.01 36.03
N ILE A 22 -5.78 -8.67 36.79
CA ILE A 22 -4.98 -7.45 36.57
C ILE A 22 -4.19 -7.57 35.27
N ILE A 23 -3.55 -8.72 35.01
CA ILE A 23 -2.78 -8.95 33.77
C ILE A 23 -3.71 -8.94 32.55
N PHE A 24 -4.92 -9.53 32.65
CA PHE A 24 -5.88 -9.56 31.56
C PHE A 24 -6.40 -8.16 31.20
N ASN A 25 -6.69 -7.32 32.22
CA ASN A 25 -7.11 -5.94 31.98
C ASN A 25 -5.96 -5.07 31.42
N PHE A 26 -4.70 -5.34 31.80
CA PHE A 26 -3.54 -4.63 31.26
C PHE A 26 -3.31 -4.95 29.78
N ASN A 27 -3.52 -6.22 29.38
CA ASN A 27 -3.39 -6.61 27.97
C ASN A 27 -4.53 -6.06 27.09
N SER A 28 -5.76 -5.95 27.60
CA SER A 28 -6.88 -5.35 26.84
C SER A 28 -6.68 -3.84 26.60
N ASN A 29 -6.13 -3.12 27.57
CA ASN A 29 -5.82 -1.70 27.41
C ASN A 29 -4.61 -1.43 26.50
N ALA A 30 -3.64 -2.35 26.42
CA ALA A 30 -2.52 -2.23 25.48
C ALA A 30 -2.96 -2.41 24.02
N GLN A 31 -3.98 -3.23 23.77
CA GLN A 31 -4.51 -3.45 22.43
C GLN A 31 -5.39 -2.28 21.96
N GLU A 32 -6.12 -1.62 22.85
CA GLU A 32 -6.94 -0.45 22.53
C GLU A 32 -6.10 0.80 22.21
N ASN A 33 -4.95 0.97 22.83
CA ASN A 33 -4.05 2.11 22.59
C ASN A 33 -3.26 1.99 21.27
N ASN A 34 -3.00 0.79 20.75
CA ASN A 34 -2.31 0.61 19.46
C ASN A 34 -3.21 0.88 18.26
N ASN A 35 -4.54 0.78 18.40
CA ASN A 35 -5.49 1.08 17.32
C ASN A 35 -5.76 2.59 17.16
N LYS A 36 -5.30 3.43 18.06
CA LYS A 36 -5.54 4.88 18.01
C LYS A 36 -4.59 5.64 17.08
N TYR A 37 -3.47 4.99 16.66
CA TYR A 37 -2.46 5.62 15.78
C TYR A 37 -2.62 5.33 14.30
N TYR A 38 -3.51 4.41 13.92
CA TYR A 38 -3.78 4.10 12.51
C TYR A 38 -5.28 4.18 12.26
N SER A 39 -5.78 5.38 11.98
CA SER A 39 -7.10 5.45 11.34
C SER A 39 -6.95 4.82 9.96
N ASN A 40 -7.56 3.67 9.73
CA ASN A 40 -7.50 2.95 8.47
C ASN A 40 -8.16 3.72 7.30
N ASP A 41 -8.68 4.90 7.55
CA ASP A 41 -9.52 5.63 6.62
C ASP A 41 -8.83 6.80 5.93
N GLU A 42 -7.57 7.13 6.31
CA GLU A 42 -6.85 8.29 5.79
C GLU A 42 -5.51 7.89 5.16
N GLY A 43 -5.02 8.72 4.25
CA GLY A 43 -3.69 8.63 3.68
C GLY A 43 -3.63 8.15 2.23
N VAL A 44 -2.41 7.94 1.75
CA VAL A 44 -2.11 7.46 0.39
C VAL A 44 -1.36 6.14 0.48
N LEU A 45 -1.94 5.11 -0.13
CA LEU A 45 -1.29 3.80 -0.30
C LEU A 45 -0.53 3.81 -1.62
N SER A 46 0.79 3.70 -1.60
CA SER A 46 1.58 3.53 -2.81
C SER A 46 1.70 2.06 -3.21
N ILE A 47 1.44 1.77 -4.48
CA ILE A 47 1.61 0.45 -5.09
C ILE A 47 2.56 0.58 -6.26
N MET A 48 3.67 -0.16 -6.19
CA MET A 48 4.78 -0.09 -7.14
C MET A 48 4.73 -1.23 -8.15
N TYR A 49 4.99 -0.91 -9.43
CA TYR A 49 5.15 -1.85 -10.53
C TYR A 49 6.40 -1.50 -11.35
N HIS A 50 6.91 -2.50 -12.09
CA HIS A 50 8.08 -2.31 -12.97
C HIS A 50 7.79 -2.80 -14.39
N ARG A 51 7.64 -4.12 -14.58
CA ARG A 51 7.51 -4.79 -15.88
C ARG A 51 6.12 -5.40 -16.06
N PHE A 52 5.69 -5.49 -17.31
CA PHE A 52 4.36 -6.00 -17.65
C PHE A 52 4.48 -7.05 -18.78
N ASN A 53 3.99 -8.26 -18.53
CA ASN A 53 4.08 -9.40 -19.46
C ASN A 53 5.50 -9.81 -19.85
N GLU A 54 6.51 -9.48 -19.06
CA GLU A 54 7.90 -9.90 -19.26
C GLU A 54 8.26 -11.09 -18.34
N PHE A 55 7.71 -12.26 -18.58
CA PHE A 55 7.84 -13.46 -17.74
C PHE A 55 9.27 -13.95 -17.50
N LYS A 56 10.23 -13.45 -18.26
CA LYS A 56 11.66 -13.69 -18.05
C LYS A 56 12.17 -13.09 -16.73
N TYR A 57 11.48 -12.09 -16.18
CA TYR A 57 11.89 -11.36 -14.98
C TYR A 57 10.83 -11.48 -13.87
N PRO A 58 10.60 -12.67 -13.30
CA PRO A 58 9.45 -12.95 -12.45
C PRO A 58 9.40 -12.13 -11.17
N SER A 59 10.54 -11.65 -10.66
CA SER A 59 10.59 -10.84 -9.42
C SER A 59 10.10 -9.39 -9.59
N THR A 60 10.09 -8.87 -10.81
CA THR A 60 9.70 -7.48 -11.11
C THR A 60 8.56 -7.39 -12.13
N ASN A 61 8.03 -8.54 -12.55
CA ASN A 61 7.01 -8.62 -13.59
C ASN A 61 5.61 -8.93 -13.03
N ILE A 62 4.62 -8.33 -13.65
CA ILE A 62 3.21 -8.67 -13.46
C ILE A 62 2.57 -8.97 -14.82
N SER A 63 1.64 -9.94 -14.90
CA SER A 63 0.83 -10.09 -16.11
C SER A 63 -0.21 -8.99 -16.19
N MET A 64 -0.61 -8.61 -17.40
CA MET A 64 -1.64 -7.59 -17.60
C MET A 64 -3.00 -7.99 -17.03
N ASP A 65 -3.33 -9.29 -17.00
CA ASP A 65 -4.58 -9.76 -16.40
C ASP A 65 -4.59 -9.52 -14.90
N VAL A 66 -3.52 -9.90 -14.18
CA VAL A 66 -3.40 -9.64 -12.75
C VAL A 66 -3.33 -8.13 -12.45
N PHE A 67 -2.65 -7.34 -13.29
CA PHE A 67 -2.64 -5.88 -13.13
C PHE A 67 -4.04 -5.27 -13.25
N LYS A 68 -4.83 -5.69 -14.24
CA LYS A 68 -6.23 -5.25 -14.40
C LYS A 68 -7.09 -5.67 -13.21
N ASP A 69 -6.89 -6.87 -12.69
CA ASP A 69 -7.58 -7.34 -11.49
C ASP A 69 -7.23 -6.48 -10.27
N HIS A 70 -5.97 -6.08 -10.08
CA HIS A 70 -5.58 -5.14 -9.02
C HIS A 70 -6.30 -3.79 -9.17
N ILE A 71 -6.35 -3.23 -10.38
CA ILE A 71 -7.09 -1.99 -10.64
C ILE A 71 -8.58 -2.16 -10.28
N GLN A 72 -9.19 -3.28 -10.68
CA GLN A 72 -10.60 -3.53 -10.39
C GLN A 72 -10.85 -3.72 -8.88
N LEU A 73 -9.97 -4.38 -8.15
CA LEU A 73 -10.05 -4.50 -6.69
C LEU A 73 -10.02 -3.13 -5.99
N ILE A 74 -9.15 -2.22 -6.44
CA ILE A 74 -9.08 -0.86 -5.91
C ILE A 74 -10.41 -0.13 -6.13
N LEU A 75 -10.97 -0.20 -7.33
CA LEU A 75 -12.24 0.43 -7.67
C LEU A 75 -13.42 -0.18 -6.89
N ASN A 76 -13.47 -1.51 -6.76
CA ASN A 76 -14.51 -2.21 -6.01
C ASN A 76 -14.46 -1.91 -4.50
N ALA A 77 -13.27 -1.58 -3.97
CA ALA A 77 -13.11 -1.12 -2.60
C ALA A 77 -13.51 0.35 -2.39
N ASN A 78 -14.08 1.02 -3.42
CA ASN A 78 -14.41 2.45 -3.43
C ASN A 78 -13.20 3.35 -3.12
N LEU A 79 -11.99 2.90 -3.44
CA LEU A 79 -10.78 3.70 -3.37
C LEU A 79 -10.61 4.50 -4.67
N SER A 80 -10.12 5.72 -4.55
CA SER A 80 -9.77 6.56 -5.69
C SER A 80 -8.27 6.60 -5.90
N PHE A 81 -7.85 6.85 -7.14
CA PHE A 81 -6.45 7.06 -7.44
C PHE A 81 -6.02 8.48 -7.07
N TYR A 82 -4.82 8.57 -6.48
CA TYR A 82 -4.19 9.84 -6.15
C TYR A 82 -3.50 10.43 -7.37
N HIS A 83 -3.84 11.68 -7.71
CA HIS A 83 -3.22 12.34 -8.85
C HIS A 83 -1.90 13.00 -8.42
N PRO A 84 -0.73 12.57 -8.91
CA PRO A 84 0.56 13.02 -8.40
C PRO A 84 0.82 14.52 -8.60
N ARG A 85 0.28 15.16 -9.66
CA ARG A 85 0.39 16.61 -9.87
C ARG A 85 -0.31 17.46 -8.81
N LYS A 86 -1.18 16.85 -8.00
CA LYS A 86 -1.84 17.51 -6.87
C LYS A 86 -1.09 17.37 -5.56
N PHE A 87 0.10 16.76 -5.59
CA PHE A 87 0.84 16.44 -4.36
C PHE A 87 1.13 17.70 -3.54
N GLU A 88 1.68 18.76 -4.15
CA GLU A 88 2.02 20.00 -3.46
C GLU A 88 0.79 20.70 -2.86
N GLU A 89 -0.31 20.74 -3.62
CA GLU A 89 -1.56 21.39 -3.19
C GLU A 89 -2.23 20.63 -2.04
N GLU A 90 -2.15 19.31 -2.07
CA GLU A 90 -2.90 18.45 -1.17
C GLU A 90 -2.07 17.85 -0.02
N PHE A 91 -0.75 18.02 -0.01
CA PHE A 91 0.15 17.33 0.94
C PHE A 91 -0.23 17.54 2.41
N ASN A 92 -0.56 18.79 2.77
CA ASN A 92 -0.91 19.15 4.14
C ASN A 92 -2.42 19.09 4.44
N ILE A 93 -3.25 18.64 3.49
CA ILE A 93 -4.69 18.55 3.68
C ILE A 93 -5.02 17.14 4.19
N PRO A 94 -5.66 16.98 5.36
CA PRO A 94 -6.11 15.68 5.84
C PRO A 94 -7.01 15.00 4.80
N LYS A 95 -6.66 13.76 4.43
CA LYS A 95 -7.44 12.96 3.47
C LYS A 95 -8.54 12.22 4.23
N LYS A 96 -9.80 12.56 3.99
CA LYS A 96 -10.93 11.83 4.60
C LYS A 96 -11.05 10.39 4.13
N ASN A 97 -10.54 10.09 2.93
CA ASN A 97 -10.59 8.75 2.36
C ASN A 97 -9.19 8.34 1.90
N LYS A 98 -8.86 7.07 2.09
CA LYS A 98 -7.64 6.49 1.58
C LYS A 98 -7.63 6.56 0.05
N LYS A 99 -6.50 7.00 -0.52
CA LYS A 99 -6.26 7.03 -1.96
C LYS A 99 -5.12 6.08 -2.34
N VAL A 100 -5.08 5.66 -3.58
CA VAL A 100 -4.02 4.79 -4.11
C VAL A 100 -3.17 5.58 -5.10
N LEU A 101 -1.86 5.62 -4.86
CA LEU A 101 -0.87 6.14 -5.80
C LEU A 101 -0.23 4.96 -6.53
N LEU A 102 -0.33 4.94 -7.86
CA LEU A 102 0.43 4.00 -8.67
C LEU A 102 1.80 4.58 -8.98
N THR A 103 2.84 3.79 -8.76
CA THR A 103 4.21 4.11 -9.19
C THR A 103 4.71 3.05 -10.16
N ILE A 104 5.36 3.50 -11.22
CA ILE A 104 5.95 2.65 -12.26
C ILE A 104 7.44 2.98 -12.29
N ASP A 105 8.26 1.99 -12.02
CA ASP A 105 9.69 2.18 -11.87
C ASP A 105 10.48 1.77 -13.11
N ASP A 106 11.65 2.40 -13.30
CA ASP A 106 12.69 2.12 -14.28
C ASP A 106 12.35 2.46 -15.75
N ALA A 107 11.16 2.86 -16.09
CA ALA A 107 10.77 3.16 -17.47
C ALA A 107 11.03 2.01 -18.46
N PHE A 108 10.63 0.77 -18.10
CA PHE A 108 10.74 -0.37 -18.99
C PHE A 108 9.84 -0.26 -20.21
N GLN A 109 10.31 -0.74 -21.37
CA GLN A 109 9.54 -0.76 -22.62
C GLN A 109 8.21 -1.51 -22.47
N SER A 110 8.18 -2.58 -21.67
CA SER A 110 6.99 -3.38 -21.42
C SER A 110 5.86 -2.60 -20.73
N PHE A 111 6.16 -1.59 -19.93
CA PHE A 111 5.16 -0.68 -19.39
C PHE A 111 4.49 0.12 -20.51
N TYR A 112 5.29 0.76 -21.38
CA TYR A 112 4.76 1.58 -22.48
C TYR A 112 3.92 0.76 -23.44
N GLU A 113 4.33 -0.47 -23.76
CA GLU A 113 3.63 -1.34 -24.70
C GLU A 113 2.34 -1.95 -24.14
N ASN A 114 2.32 -2.29 -22.84
CA ASN A 114 1.23 -3.08 -22.27
C ASN A 114 0.32 -2.27 -21.33
N ALA A 115 0.88 -1.60 -20.32
CA ALA A 115 0.08 -0.96 -19.27
C ALA A 115 -0.29 0.49 -19.56
N TRP A 116 0.59 1.25 -20.23
CA TRP A 116 0.32 2.65 -20.57
C TRP A 116 -0.98 2.85 -21.38
N PRO A 117 -1.25 2.09 -22.48
CA PRO A 117 -2.51 2.24 -23.23
C PRO A 117 -3.75 2.02 -22.36
N TYR A 118 -3.69 1.05 -21.45
CA TYR A 118 -4.79 0.76 -20.52
C TYR A 118 -5.00 1.89 -19.50
N LEU A 119 -3.93 2.37 -18.86
CA LEU A 119 -4.02 3.49 -17.91
C LEU A 119 -4.52 4.77 -18.59
N LYS A 120 -4.09 5.03 -19.83
CA LYS A 120 -4.54 6.17 -20.65
C LYS A 120 -6.03 6.09 -20.95
N GLU A 121 -6.51 4.93 -21.38
CA GLU A 121 -7.95 4.69 -21.65
C GLU A 121 -8.79 4.91 -20.39
N LYS A 122 -8.35 4.36 -19.26
CA LYS A 122 -9.08 4.44 -17.98
C LYS A 122 -8.87 5.76 -17.24
N LYS A 123 -7.99 6.64 -17.73
CA LYS A 123 -7.62 7.92 -17.10
C LYS A 123 -7.11 7.72 -15.66
N ILE A 124 -6.34 6.66 -15.43
CA ILE A 124 -5.78 6.33 -14.12
C ILE A 124 -4.41 7.01 -13.97
N PRO A 125 -4.25 7.92 -12.99
CA PRO A 125 -3.00 8.64 -12.79
C PRO A 125 -1.93 7.77 -12.16
N PHE A 126 -0.66 8.07 -12.46
CA PHE A 126 0.51 7.37 -11.93
C PHE A 126 1.76 8.26 -11.97
N VAL A 127 2.80 7.85 -11.24
CA VAL A 127 4.16 8.40 -11.32
C VAL A 127 5.04 7.43 -12.08
N LEU A 128 5.83 7.94 -13.03
CA LEU A 128 6.88 7.21 -13.71
C LEU A 128 8.25 7.60 -13.14
N PHE A 129 8.89 6.72 -12.39
CA PHE A 129 10.27 6.91 -11.96
C PHE A 129 11.24 6.40 -13.03
N VAL A 130 12.03 7.28 -13.58
CA VAL A 130 12.90 6.99 -14.73
C VAL A 130 14.33 6.71 -14.30
N SER A 131 14.81 5.49 -14.54
CA SER A 131 16.24 5.21 -14.55
C SER A 131 16.85 5.79 -15.84
N THR A 132 17.50 6.93 -15.74
CA THR A 132 17.88 7.73 -16.93
C THR A 132 19.00 7.12 -17.77
N GLU A 133 19.94 6.37 -17.15
CA GLU A 133 21.07 5.77 -17.83
C GLU A 133 20.67 4.79 -18.95
N PRO A 134 19.72 3.84 -18.74
CA PRO A 134 19.35 2.87 -19.76
C PRO A 134 18.32 3.37 -20.78
N VAL A 135 17.79 4.61 -20.66
CA VAL A 135 16.79 5.15 -21.60
C VAL A 135 17.28 5.05 -23.04
N GLY A 136 16.44 4.50 -23.93
CA GLY A 136 16.76 4.25 -25.33
C GLY A 136 17.50 2.94 -25.58
N ASN A 137 17.95 2.22 -24.58
CA ASN A 137 18.53 0.90 -24.72
C ASN A 137 17.43 -0.17 -24.89
N LYS A 138 17.83 -1.33 -25.40
CA LYS A 138 16.91 -2.46 -25.58
C LYS A 138 16.19 -2.83 -24.27
N GLY A 139 14.85 -2.82 -24.29
CA GLY A 139 13.99 -3.15 -23.14
C GLY A 139 13.61 -1.96 -22.28
N TYR A 140 14.07 -0.77 -22.62
CA TYR A 140 13.70 0.49 -21.96
C TYR A 140 12.99 1.44 -22.92
N MET A 141 12.21 2.34 -22.38
CA MET A 141 11.53 3.40 -23.14
C MET A 141 12.53 4.37 -23.75
N THR A 142 12.11 5.03 -24.84
CA THR A 142 12.83 6.18 -25.39
C THR A 142 12.43 7.48 -24.69
N TRP A 143 13.21 8.53 -24.85
CA TRP A 143 12.87 9.88 -24.35
C TRP A 143 11.59 10.45 -24.97
N GLU A 144 11.28 10.09 -26.22
CA GLU A 144 10.05 10.48 -26.90
C GLU A 144 8.82 9.86 -26.24
N GLN A 145 8.91 8.57 -25.88
CA GLN A 145 7.84 7.85 -25.17
C GLN A 145 7.62 8.43 -23.76
N ILE A 146 8.70 8.71 -23.03
CA ILE A 146 8.63 9.36 -21.71
C ILE A 146 7.97 10.74 -21.81
N LYS A 147 8.36 11.55 -22.80
CA LYS A 147 7.77 12.86 -23.05
C LYS A 147 6.28 12.76 -23.46
N GLU A 148 5.86 11.72 -24.17
CA GLU A 148 4.44 11.49 -24.46
C GLU A 148 3.65 11.29 -23.18
N ILE A 149 4.19 10.49 -22.26
CA ILE A 149 3.55 10.25 -20.95
C ILE A 149 3.47 11.54 -20.13
N ASP A 150 4.57 12.29 -20.03
CA ASP A 150 4.63 13.55 -19.28
C ASP A 150 3.65 14.62 -19.81
N LYS A 151 3.42 14.65 -21.12
CA LYS A 151 2.42 15.54 -21.75
C LYS A 151 0.98 15.11 -21.49
N SER A 152 0.76 13.91 -20.99
CA SER A 152 -0.57 13.45 -20.64
C SER A 152 -1.03 14.04 -19.30
N ASP A 153 -2.34 14.11 -19.10
CA ASP A 153 -2.89 14.60 -17.83
C ASP A 153 -2.74 13.60 -16.68
N ILE A 154 -2.34 12.36 -16.94
CA ILE A 154 -2.33 11.26 -15.96
C ILE A 154 -0.93 10.76 -15.58
N GLY A 155 0.11 11.03 -16.39
CA GLY A 155 1.49 10.61 -16.14
C GLY A 155 2.35 11.78 -15.63
N VAL A 156 3.25 11.50 -14.68
CA VAL A 156 4.25 12.43 -14.15
C VAL A 156 5.59 11.73 -14.01
#